data_3365ab01305324421a65dd3fe9be5ec0
#
_entry.id   3365ab01305324421a65dd3fe9be5ec0
#
_cell.length_a   1.000
_cell.length_b   1.000
_cell.length_c   1.000
_cell.angle_alpha   90.00
_cell.angle_beta   90.00
_cell.angle_gamma   90.00
#
_symmetry.space_group_name_H-M   'P 1'
#
loop_
_entity.id
_entity.type
_entity.pdbx_description
1 polymer ?
#
loop_
_entity_poly.entity_id
_entity_poly.type
_entity_poly.pdbx_seq_one_letter_code
_entity_poly.pdbx_strand_id
1 'polypeptide(L)'
;TLRTMQHRRVPTSRLPYPLKPRHWLKYATWRVYGPVHPYVRNVAQRVGLSSDHFVQSERTGRQPFLIGHLSPDTTIEVFIDHLVAHGFGAHCIAWLDKGEVASLRLVENFVYQYHIRIFEDGEVRGHYEFTPECHPIKHLRALEQQPRREVFRQFVRGFVVFAE
;
A
#
# COMPACT_ATOMS: atom_id res chain seq x y z
N THR A 1 22.69 16.00 -8.76
CA THR A 1 23.27 14.66 -8.60
C THR A 1 22.22 13.81 -7.92
N LEU A 2 21.39 13.09 -8.69
CA LEU A 2 20.44 12.11 -8.19
C LEU A 2 21.25 10.97 -7.55
N ARG A 3 21.42 11.02 -6.23
CA ARG A 3 21.86 9.87 -5.47
C ARG A 3 20.78 8.81 -5.62
N THR A 4 21.13 7.72 -6.27
CA THR A 4 20.35 6.48 -6.33
C THR A 4 19.91 6.17 -4.89
N MET A 5 18.62 6.37 -4.58
CA MET A 5 18.06 5.97 -3.30
C MET A 5 18.27 4.45 -3.20
N GLN A 6 19.18 4.05 -2.32
CA GLN A 6 19.37 2.65 -1.98
C GLN A 6 18.05 2.20 -1.37
N HIS A 7 17.25 1.44 -2.14
CA HIS A 7 15.98 0.90 -1.67
C HIS A 7 16.22 0.10 -0.41
N ARG A 8 16.05 0.74 0.73
CA ARG A 8 16.00 0.06 2.03
C ARG A 8 14.91 -0.99 1.93
N ARG A 9 15.24 -2.24 2.21
CA ARG A 9 14.26 -3.33 2.15
C ARG A 9 13.24 -3.14 3.28
N VAL A 10 12.11 -2.56 2.94
CA VAL A 10 10.97 -2.50 3.85
C VAL A 10 10.50 -3.94 4.09
N PRO A 11 10.30 -4.35 5.34
CA PRO A 11 9.82 -5.70 5.64
C PRO A 11 8.46 -5.93 5.01
N THR A 12 8.25 -7.14 4.50
CA THR A 12 6.93 -7.54 3.97
C THR A 12 5.92 -7.63 5.10
N SER A 13 4.76 -7.02 4.92
CA SER A 13 3.66 -7.09 5.86
C SER A 13 3.18 -8.53 6.05
N ARG A 14 2.87 -8.91 7.28
CA ARG A 14 2.36 -10.24 7.62
C ARG A 14 0.85 -10.20 7.84
N LEU A 15 0.17 -11.28 7.47
CA LEU A 15 -1.23 -11.45 7.84
C LEU A 15 -1.34 -11.75 9.34
N PRO A 16 -2.35 -11.20 10.02
CA PRO A 16 -2.59 -11.50 11.42
C PRO A 16 -3.04 -12.96 11.61
N TYR A 17 -2.66 -13.57 12.69
CA TYR A 17 -3.06 -14.90 13.10
C TYR A 17 -3.88 -14.85 14.39
N PRO A 18 -4.77 -15.83 14.59
CA PRO A 18 -5.14 -16.93 13.71
C PRO A 18 -6.14 -16.53 12.62
N LEU A 19 -6.02 -17.17 11.44
CA LEU A 19 -7.02 -17.05 10.38
C LEU A 19 -8.25 -17.89 10.72
N LYS A 20 -9.45 -17.37 10.42
CA LYS A 20 -10.68 -18.15 10.54
C LYS A 20 -10.67 -19.31 9.53
N PRO A 21 -11.21 -20.51 9.85
CA PRO A 21 -11.18 -21.67 8.96
C PRO A 21 -11.68 -21.38 7.54
N ARG A 22 -12.72 -20.56 7.41
CA ARG A 22 -13.29 -20.13 6.11
C ARG A 22 -12.29 -19.37 5.20
N HIS A 23 -11.19 -18.88 5.76
CA HIS A 23 -10.19 -18.12 5.01
C HIS A 23 -9.02 -19.00 4.51
N TRP A 24 -8.90 -20.23 5.00
CA TRP A 24 -7.76 -21.09 4.72
C TRP A 24 -7.54 -21.37 3.23
N LEU A 25 -8.61 -21.63 2.48
CA LEU A 25 -8.49 -21.91 1.05
C LEU A 25 -7.94 -20.68 0.30
N LYS A 26 -8.47 -19.50 0.58
CA LYS A 26 -7.98 -18.24 -0.02
C LYS A 26 -6.53 -17.96 0.37
N TYR A 27 -6.18 -18.20 1.61
CA TYR A 27 -4.82 -18.03 2.09
C TYR A 27 -3.85 -19.00 1.42
N ALA A 28 -4.22 -20.27 1.30
CA ALA A 28 -3.42 -21.29 0.61
C ALA A 28 -3.16 -20.90 -0.85
N THR A 29 -4.21 -20.49 -1.57
CA THR A 29 -4.08 -19.99 -2.95
C THR A 29 -3.10 -18.82 -3.02
N TRP A 30 -3.17 -17.90 -2.07
CA TRP A 30 -2.27 -16.76 -2.02
C TRP A 30 -0.83 -17.13 -1.71
N ARG A 31 -0.61 -18.12 -0.85
CA ARG A 31 0.73 -18.65 -0.55
C ARG A 31 1.45 -19.17 -1.79
N VAL A 32 0.69 -19.69 -2.75
CA VAL A 32 1.22 -20.16 -4.05
C VAL A 32 1.44 -18.98 -4.99
N TYR A 33 0.48 -18.08 -5.08
CA TYR A 33 0.52 -16.95 -6.02
C TYR A 33 1.54 -15.88 -5.64
N GLY A 34 1.69 -15.57 -4.36
CA GLY A 34 2.57 -14.49 -3.88
C GLY A 34 4.01 -14.60 -4.39
N PRO A 35 4.69 -15.75 -4.29
CA PRO A 35 6.03 -15.95 -4.84
C PRO A 35 6.11 -15.83 -6.37
N VAL A 36 5.03 -16.17 -7.09
CA VAL A 36 4.97 -16.11 -8.56
C VAL A 36 4.70 -14.71 -9.07
N HIS A 37 4.01 -13.88 -8.28
CA HIS A 37 3.59 -12.54 -8.70
C HIS A 37 4.73 -11.64 -9.22
N PRO A 38 5.93 -11.57 -8.63
CA PRO A 38 7.01 -10.75 -9.17
C PRO A 38 7.40 -11.10 -10.61
N TYR A 39 7.35 -12.39 -10.95
CA TYR A 39 7.62 -12.86 -12.31
C TYR A 39 6.51 -12.45 -13.26
N VAL A 40 5.25 -12.60 -12.85
CA VAL A 40 4.09 -12.15 -13.62
C VAL A 40 4.17 -10.65 -13.89
N ARG A 41 4.49 -9.86 -12.87
CA ARG A 41 4.67 -8.41 -13.00
C ARG A 41 5.79 -8.07 -13.99
N ASN A 42 6.95 -8.71 -13.89
CA ASN A 42 8.07 -8.46 -14.78
C ASN A 42 7.73 -8.78 -16.24
N VAL A 43 7.01 -9.87 -16.48
CA VAL A 43 6.53 -10.21 -17.84
C VAL A 43 5.53 -9.15 -18.32
N ALA A 44 4.56 -8.77 -17.49
CA ALA A 44 3.58 -7.75 -17.83
C ALA A 44 4.24 -6.41 -18.20
N GLN A 45 5.25 -5.99 -17.45
CA GLN A 45 6.02 -4.78 -17.74
C GLN A 45 6.78 -4.87 -19.07
N ARG A 46 7.36 -6.03 -19.38
CA ARG A 46 8.09 -6.25 -20.66
C ARG A 46 7.19 -6.18 -21.89
N VAL A 47 5.92 -6.55 -21.76
CA VAL A 47 4.93 -6.46 -22.85
C VAL A 47 4.16 -5.14 -22.84
N GLY A 48 4.65 -4.12 -22.11
CA GLY A 48 4.07 -2.78 -22.10
C GLY A 48 2.85 -2.62 -21.22
N LEU A 49 2.52 -3.63 -20.40
CA LEU A 49 1.49 -3.52 -19.39
C LEU A 49 2.10 -2.79 -18.16
N SER A 50 2.03 -1.47 -18.17
CA SER A 50 2.48 -0.66 -17.03
C SER A 50 1.45 -0.65 -15.91
N SER A 51 1.88 -0.26 -14.71
CA SER A 51 1.00 -0.01 -13.57
C SER A 51 -0.13 0.96 -13.93
N ASP A 52 0.15 1.92 -14.80
CA ASP A 52 -0.81 2.92 -15.27
C ASP A 52 -2.06 2.31 -15.94
N HIS A 53 -1.96 1.10 -16.51
CA HIS A 53 -3.10 0.41 -17.09
C HIS A 53 -4.00 -0.28 -16.06
N PHE A 54 -3.45 -0.66 -14.92
CA PHE A 54 -4.17 -1.46 -13.91
C PHE A 54 -4.55 -0.67 -12.66
N VAL A 55 -3.83 0.42 -12.37
CA VAL A 55 -3.93 1.14 -11.10
C VAL A 55 -4.23 2.62 -11.29
N GLN A 56 -4.44 3.11 -12.49
CA GLN A 56 -4.83 4.50 -12.70
C GLN A 56 -6.11 4.78 -11.92
N SER A 57 -5.94 5.52 -10.85
CA SER A 57 -6.97 5.97 -9.93
C SER A 57 -8.14 6.66 -10.66
N GLU A 58 -7.86 7.36 -11.75
CA GLU A 58 -8.87 8.02 -12.57
C GLU A 58 -9.76 7.04 -13.35
N ARG A 59 -9.22 5.93 -13.87
CA ARG A 59 -10.00 4.94 -14.62
C ARG A 59 -10.81 4.01 -13.74
N THR A 60 -10.32 3.70 -12.54
CA THR A 60 -10.99 2.78 -11.63
C THR A 60 -11.90 3.49 -10.63
N GLY A 61 -11.89 4.83 -10.59
CA GLY A 61 -12.54 5.62 -9.55
C GLY A 61 -11.92 5.41 -8.17
N ARG A 62 -10.78 4.72 -8.10
CA ARG A 62 -10.09 4.36 -6.88
C ARG A 62 -9.03 5.40 -6.54
N GLN A 63 -9.49 6.53 -6.01
CA GLN A 63 -8.56 7.55 -5.52
C GLN A 63 -8.35 7.40 -4.02
N PRO A 64 -7.11 7.11 -3.57
CA PRO A 64 -6.79 7.26 -2.17
C PRO A 64 -6.99 8.72 -1.78
N PHE A 65 -7.59 8.98 -0.63
CA PHE A 65 -7.77 10.35 -0.17
C PHE A 65 -6.45 10.97 0.26
N LEU A 66 -6.30 12.26 0.04
CA LEU A 66 -5.15 13.03 0.52
C LEU A 66 -5.22 13.12 2.04
N ILE A 67 -4.18 12.63 2.72
CA ILE A 67 -4.02 12.81 4.17
C ILE A 67 -3.36 14.17 4.42
N GLY A 68 -2.31 14.48 3.68
CA GLY A 68 -1.57 15.72 3.78
C GLY A 68 -0.18 15.60 3.14
N HIS A 69 0.74 16.45 3.59
CA HIS A 69 2.13 16.46 3.14
C HIS A 69 3.07 16.26 4.32
N LEU A 70 4.21 15.64 4.08
CA LEU A 70 5.25 15.51 5.10
C LEU A 70 5.62 16.89 5.66
N SER A 71 5.81 16.93 6.98
CA SER A 71 6.31 18.14 7.64
C SER A 71 7.70 18.49 7.09
N PRO A 72 8.08 19.80 6.98
CA PRO A 72 9.35 20.22 6.41
C PRO A 72 10.59 19.56 7.06
N ASP A 73 10.49 19.22 8.33
CA ASP A 73 11.57 18.59 9.10
C ASP A 73 11.56 17.05 9.02
N THR A 74 10.65 16.46 8.24
CA THR A 74 10.48 15.02 8.12
C THR A 74 10.98 14.53 6.75
N THR A 75 11.97 13.64 6.76
CA THR A 75 12.35 12.93 5.53
C THR A 75 11.46 11.74 5.27
N ILE A 76 11.36 11.33 4.01
CA ILE A 76 10.59 10.16 3.60
C ILE A 76 11.07 8.90 4.32
N GLU A 77 12.36 8.74 4.51
CA GLU A 77 12.98 7.59 5.18
C GLU A 77 12.56 7.51 6.65
N VAL A 78 12.61 8.63 7.37
CA VAL A 78 12.20 8.71 8.78
C VAL A 78 10.72 8.38 8.92
N PHE A 79 9.90 8.87 7.99
CA PHE A 79 8.48 8.55 7.98
C PHE A 79 8.19 7.08 7.68
N ILE A 80 8.90 6.48 6.71
CA ILE A 80 8.80 5.04 6.44
C ILE A 80 9.19 4.23 7.68
N ASP A 81 10.28 4.58 8.36
CA ASP A 81 10.72 3.91 9.58
C ASP A 81 9.66 3.99 10.69
N HIS A 82 9.04 5.15 10.85
CA HIS A 82 7.93 5.33 11.79
C HIS A 82 6.77 4.38 11.46
N LEU A 83 6.33 4.33 10.20
CA LEU A 83 5.24 3.44 9.79
C LEU A 83 5.59 1.97 9.99
N VAL A 84 6.82 1.57 9.66
CA VAL A 84 7.30 0.19 9.88
C VAL A 84 7.30 -0.16 11.36
N ALA A 85 7.73 0.75 12.24
CA ALA A 85 7.68 0.56 13.69
C ALA A 85 6.24 0.37 14.20
N HIS A 86 5.23 0.91 13.49
CA HIS A 86 3.80 0.74 13.78
C HIS A 86 3.15 -0.44 13.04
N GLY A 87 3.96 -1.34 12.47
CA GLY A 87 3.49 -2.59 11.86
C GLY A 87 3.15 -2.50 10.38
N PHE A 88 3.36 -1.35 9.75
CA PHE A 88 3.24 -1.26 8.29
C PHE A 88 4.37 -2.02 7.60
N GLY A 89 4.08 -2.54 6.42
CA GLY A 89 5.08 -3.23 5.61
C GLY A 89 4.73 -3.20 4.13
N ALA A 90 5.70 -3.54 3.29
CA ALA A 90 5.49 -3.66 1.87
C ALA A 90 4.61 -4.86 1.54
N HIS A 91 3.89 -4.78 0.43
CA HIS A 91 3.18 -5.92 -0.14
C HIS A 91 3.88 -6.39 -1.41
N CYS A 92 3.97 -7.70 -1.61
CA CYS A 92 4.66 -8.29 -2.77
C CYS A 92 4.02 -7.93 -4.13
N ILE A 93 2.76 -7.52 -4.14
CA ILE A 93 2.04 -7.09 -5.33
C ILE A 93 1.82 -5.57 -5.39
N ALA A 94 2.47 -4.80 -4.52
CA ALA A 94 2.36 -3.35 -4.61
C ALA A 94 2.88 -2.86 -5.97
N TRP A 95 2.04 -2.11 -6.66
CA TRP A 95 2.39 -1.37 -7.85
C TRP A 95 2.57 0.08 -7.42
N LEU A 96 3.69 0.67 -7.82
CA LEU A 96 3.94 2.08 -7.54
C LEU A 96 3.41 2.91 -8.71
N ASP A 97 2.64 3.94 -8.40
CA ASP A 97 2.23 4.95 -9.38
C ASP A 97 3.40 5.89 -9.70
N LYS A 98 3.22 6.71 -10.72
CA LYS A 98 4.23 7.70 -11.09
C LYS A 98 4.45 8.66 -9.92
N GLY A 99 5.72 8.84 -9.53
CA GLY A 99 6.12 9.68 -8.38
C GLY A 99 5.89 9.03 -7.01
N GLU A 100 5.32 7.83 -6.94
CA GLU A 100 5.17 7.10 -5.67
C GLU A 100 6.49 6.41 -5.31
N VAL A 101 7.00 6.71 -4.12
CA VAL A 101 8.26 6.16 -3.61
C VAL A 101 8.05 5.00 -2.63
N ALA A 102 6.89 4.93 -1.98
CA ALA A 102 6.55 3.84 -1.11
C ALA A 102 5.05 3.56 -1.06
N SER A 103 4.72 2.26 -1.00
CA SER A 103 3.38 1.72 -0.88
C SER A 103 3.36 0.75 0.29
N LEU A 104 2.81 1.17 1.42
CA LEU A 104 2.86 0.43 2.68
C LEU A 104 1.47 0.09 3.17
N ARG A 105 1.32 -1.11 3.73
CA ARG A 105 0.05 -1.55 4.31
C ARG A 105 0.19 -2.01 5.75
N LEU A 106 -0.85 -1.76 6.53
CA LEU A 106 -1.09 -2.39 7.82
C LEU A 106 -2.32 -3.28 7.70
N VAL A 107 -2.13 -4.58 7.86
CA VAL A 107 -3.23 -5.54 7.78
C VAL A 107 -3.97 -5.56 9.12
N GLU A 108 -5.20 -5.07 9.13
CA GLU A 108 -6.05 -5.08 10.33
C GLU A 108 -6.57 -6.50 10.63
N ASN A 109 -6.99 -7.20 9.57
CA ASN A 109 -7.45 -8.58 9.63
C ASN A 109 -7.35 -9.21 8.23
N PHE A 110 -7.76 -10.50 8.06
CA PHE A 110 -7.66 -11.14 6.75
C PHE A 110 -8.46 -10.44 5.64
N VAL A 111 -9.49 -9.66 5.99
CA VAL A 111 -10.40 -9.03 5.05
C VAL A 111 -9.99 -7.62 4.69
N TYR A 112 -9.50 -6.84 5.67
CA TYR A 112 -9.28 -5.40 5.54
C TYR A 112 -7.85 -5.00 5.90
N GLN A 113 -7.40 -3.93 5.26
CA GLN A 113 -6.10 -3.29 5.49
C GLN A 113 -6.18 -1.77 5.36
N TYR A 114 -5.28 -1.11 6.08
CA TYR A 114 -4.93 0.29 5.86
C TYR A 114 -3.79 0.34 4.85
N HIS A 115 -3.87 1.22 3.88
CA HIS A 115 -2.85 1.41 2.87
C HIS A 115 -2.42 2.87 2.84
N ILE A 116 -1.12 3.13 3.00
CA ILE A 116 -0.51 4.46 2.92
C ILE A 116 0.42 4.49 1.72
N ARG A 117 0.32 5.54 0.94
CA ARG A 117 1.10 5.81 -0.25
C ARG A 117 1.86 7.12 -0.04
N ILE A 118 3.15 7.10 -0.34
CA ILE A 118 4.07 8.23 -0.13
C ILE A 118 4.66 8.60 -1.48
N PHE A 119 4.63 9.88 -1.81
CA PHE A 119 5.10 10.42 -3.08
C PHE A 119 6.40 11.22 -2.88
N GLU A 120 7.18 11.39 -3.99
CA GLU A 120 8.48 12.09 -3.97
C GLU A 120 8.39 13.57 -3.58
N ASP A 121 7.24 14.21 -3.79
CA ASP A 121 6.95 15.57 -3.38
C ASP A 121 6.52 15.69 -1.90
N GLY A 122 6.52 14.58 -1.17
CA GLY A 122 6.09 14.51 0.23
C GLY A 122 4.58 14.33 0.41
N GLU A 123 3.81 14.21 -0.66
CA GLU A 123 2.38 13.93 -0.54
C GLU A 123 2.15 12.55 0.08
N VAL A 124 1.20 12.47 1.01
CA VAL A 124 0.80 11.25 1.71
C VAL A 124 -0.67 11.00 1.47
N ARG A 125 -1.00 9.86 0.87
CA ARG A 125 -2.37 9.42 0.63
C ARG A 125 -2.68 8.13 1.37
N GLY A 126 -3.94 7.91 1.66
CA GLY A 126 -4.40 6.69 2.32
C GLY A 126 -5.73 6.19 1.81
N HIS A 127 -5.95 4.90 1.98
CA HIS A 127 -7.24 4.29 1.79
C HIS A 127 -7.36 3.02 2.63
N TYR A 128 -8.57 2.75 3.06
CA TYR A 128 -8.93 1.52 3.76
C TYR A 128 -9.67 0.61 2.80
N GLU A 129 -9.17 -0.60 2.62
CA GLU A 129 -9.57 -1.46 1.52
C GLU A 129 -9.60 -2.94 1.89
N PHE A 130 -10.17 -3.75 1.01
CA PHE A 130 -10.05 -5.20 1.11
C PHE A 130 -8.60 -5.64 0.88
N THR A 131 -8.14 -6.62 1.65
CA THR A 131 -6.86 -7.27 1.36
C THR A 131 -6.95 -8.01 0.02
N PRO A 132 -5.89 -8.00 -0.79
CA PRO A 132 -5.86 -8.77 -2.04
C PRO A 132 -5.94 -10.29 -1.78
N GLU A 133 -5.50 -10.74 -0.61
CA GLU A 133 -5.58 -12.14 -0.21
C GLU A 133 -7.01 -12.63 -0.01
N CYS A 134 -7.87 -11.79 0.53
CA CYS A 134 -9.27 -12.15 0.77
C CYS A 134 -10.15 -11.93 -0.46
N HIS A 135 -9.98 -10.81 -1.13
CA HIS A 135 -10.84 -10.36 -2.22
C HIS A 135 -10.04 -9.73 -3.37
N PRO A 136 -9.27 -10.51 -4.14
CA PRO A 136 -8.39 -9.97 -5.17
C PRO A 136 -9.13 -9.09 -6.21
N ILE A 137 -10.33 -9.48 -6.62
CA ILE A 137 -11.12 -8.71 -7.60
C ILE A 137 -11.73 -7.44 -6.95
N LYS A 138 -12.27 -7.56 -5.74
CA LYS A 138 -12.84 -6.41 -5.03
C LYS A 138 -11.74 -5.43 -4.62
N HIS A 139 -10.57 -5.93 -4.23
CA HIS A 139 -9.41 -5.10 -3.98
C HIS A 139 -9.06 -4.19 -5.17
N LEU A 140 -9.17 -4.67 -6.39
CA LEU A 140 -8.90 -3.88 -7.60
C LEU A 140 -10.01 -2.88 -7.95
N ARG A 141 -11.24 -3.12 -7.50
CA ARG A 141 -12.43 -2.37 -7.92
C ARG A 141 -13.08 -1.56 -6.80
N ALA A 142 -12.86 -1.95 -5.57
CA ALA A 142 -13.57 -1.34 -4.46
C ALA A 142 -12.89 -0.04 -4.06
N LEU A 143 -13.68 0.99 -4.15
CA LEU A 143 -13.52 2.19 -3.38
C LEU A 143 -13.61 1.87 -1.90
N GLU A 144 -12.93 2.64 -1.14
CA GLU A 144 -13.07 2.76 0.27
C GLU A 144 -14.53 2.77 0.71
N GLN A 145 -14.97 1.75 1.43
CA GLN A 145 -16.35 1.71 1.91
C GLN A 145 -16.59 2.71 3.03
N GLN A 146 -15.54 3.12 3.74
CA GLN A 146 -15.60 4.16 4.76
C GLN A 146 -14.25 4.84 4.91
N PRO A 147 -14.16 6.16 4.68
CA PRO A 147 -12.93 6.90 4.91
C PRO A 147 -12.61 6.88 6.41
N ARG A 148 -11.60 6.13 6.80
CA ARG A 148 -11.12 6.08 8.19
C ARG A 148 -10.09 7.18 8.45
N ARG A 149 -10.43 8.41 8.09
CA ARG A 149 -9.52 9.56 8.12
C ARG A 149 -8.87 9.76 9.49
N GLU A 150 -9.64 9.67 10.55
CA GLU A 150 -9.13 9.85 11.91
C GLU A 150 -8.12 8.77 12.31
N VAL A 151 -8.32 7.54 11.88
CA VAL A 151 -7.37 6.45 12.13
C VAL A 151 -6.07 6.70 11.36
N PHE A 152 -6.17 7.12 10.10
CA PHE A 152 -4.99 7.51 9.32
C PHE A 152 -4.24 8.68 9.96
N ARG A 153 -4.96 9.71 10.43
CA ARG A 153 -4.35 10.84 11.14
C ARG A 153 -3.58 10.40 12.37
N GLN A 154 -4.06 9.39 13.10
CA GLN A 154 -3.33 8.85 14.24
C GLN A 154 -2.01 8.20 13.84
N PHE A 155 -1.99 7.42 12.75
CA PHE A 155 -0.76 6.78 12.26
C PHE A 155 0.31 7.77 11.82
N VAL A 156 -0.09 8.91 11.25
CA VAL A 156 0.84 9.87 10.64
C VAL A 156 1.06 11.12 11.50
N ARG A 157 0.48 11.14 12.69
CA ARG A 157 0.56 12.29 13.61
C ARG A 157 2.01 12.67 13.92
N GLY A 158 2.33 13.95 13.83
CA GLY A 158 3.68 14.49 14.07
C GLY A 158 4.63 14.39 12.86
N PHE A 159 4.22 13.75 11.79
CA PHE A 159 5.01 13.60 10.56
C PHE A 159 4.36 14.28 9.35
N VAL A 160 3.07 14.51 9.39
CA VAL A 160 2.28 15.02 8.28
C VAL A 160 1.50 16.26 8.70
N VAL A 161 1.58 17.30 7.89
CA VAL A 161 0.68 18.45 7.93
C VAL A 161 -0.58 18.06 7.16
N PHE A 162 -1.70 18.02 7.86
CA PHE A 162 -2.95 17.52 7.28
C PHE A 162 -3.51 18.46 6.21
N ALA A 163 -4.04 17.88 5.15
CA ALA A 163 -4.90 18.61 4.23
C ALA A 163 -6.23 18.96 4.91
N GLU A 164 -6.74 20.15 4.66
CA GLU A 164 -8.04 20.63 5.14
C GLU A 164 -9.22 19.91 4.47
#